data_e0b2a5881f3615b2290891ae599b2230
#
_entry.id   e0b2a5881f3615b2290891ae599b2230
#
_cell.length_a   1.000
_cell.length_b   1.000
_cell.length_c   1.000
_cell.angle_alpha   90.00
_cell.angle_beta   90.00
_cell.angle_gamma   90.00
#
_symmetry.space_group_name_H-M   'P 1'
#
loop_
_entity.id
_entity.type
_entity.pdbx_description
1 polymer ?
#
loop_
_entity_poly.entity_id
_entity_poly.type
_entity_poly.pdbx_seq_one_letter_code
_entity_poly.pdbx_strand_id
1 'polypeptide(L)'
;MKIKVIILMWVLKVLLKIVKFCRMAEGKMKTPEVFYSSESKDAYIYFVLHEHKAHACFDKRDWTIFIDDSDLEKVGKKVRELTTDDSEYFDYLGHLAHEMEHAKQAHSLGGELFDKLYRKSSYYRAVFELEADAACMVAECKARIESKRMLKEHVHSVIDLRVAQANRWLAGYYTSLPIKEAARIYKRFAKKASLI
;
A
#
# COMPACT_ATOMS: atom_id res chain seq x y z
N MET A 1 -5.33 34.48 -1.79
CA MET A 1 -4.34 33.40 -1.67
C MET A 1 -4.96 31.99 -1.85
N LYS A 2 -6.13 31.69 -1.28
CA LYS A 2 -6.76 30.35 -1.35
C LYS A 2 -7.11 29.86 -2.78
N ILE A 3 -7.60 30.73 -3.68
CA ILE A 3 -8.00 30.35 -5.05
C ILE A 3 -6.80 29.90 -5.90
N LYS A 4 -5.67 30.60 -5.84
CA LYS A 4 -4.44 30.20 -6.58
C LYS A 4 -3.92 28.83 -6.16
N VAL A 5 -4.01 28.49 -4.88
CA VAL A 5 -3.61 27.17 -4.37
C VAL A 5 -4.54 26.06 -4.88
N ILE A 6 -5.85 26.30 -4.91
CA ILE A 6 -6.84 25.36 -5.43
C ILE A 6 -6.61 25.08 -6.91
N ILE A 7 -6.40 26.12 -7.71
CA ILE A 7 -6.11 25.98 -9.14
C ILE A 7 -4.80 25.21 -9.36
N LEU A 8 -3.75 25.55 -8.62
CA LEU A 8 -2.46 24.84 -8.71
C LEU A 8 -2.59 23.35 -8.38
N MET A 9 -3.34 23.02 -7.33
CA MET A 9 -3.60 21.63 -6.96
C MET A 9 -4.41 20.89 -8.02
N TRP A 10 -5.39 21.56 -8.65
CA TRP A 10 -6.18 20.97 -9.73
C TRP A 10 -5.32 20.72 -10.97
N VAL A 11 -4.51 21.68 -11.39
CA VAL A 11 -3.56 21.54 -12.50
C VAL A 11 -2.59 20.41 -12.24
N LEU A 12 -2.04 20.31 -11.04
CA LEU A 12 -1.12 19.24 -10.66
C LEU A 12 -1.80 17.87 -10.69
N LYS A 13 -3.06 17.76 -10.24
CA LYS A 13 -3.85 16.51 -10.35
C LYS A 13 -4.06 16.09 -11.80
N VAL A 14 -4.33 17.04 -12.69
CA VAL A 14 -4.51 16.77 -14.14
C VAL A 14 -3.20 16.34 -14.77
N LEU A 15 -2.09 17.03 -14.50
CA LEU A 15 -0.77 16.67 -14.99
C LEU A 15 -0.34 15.26 -14.52
N LEU A 16 -0.58 14.92 -13.27
CA LEU A 16 -0.30 13.59 -12.75
C LEU A 16 -1.13 12.49 -13.44
N LYS A 17 -2.39 12.77 -13.80
CA LYS A 17 -3.21 11.84 -14.59
C LYS A 17 -2.63 11.64 -15.98
N ILE A 18 -2.16 12.71 -16.63
CA ILE A 18 -1.53 12.65 -17.95
C ILE A 18 -0.23 11.85 -17.89
N VAL A 19 0.64 12.11 -16.90
CA VAL A 19 1.89 11.35 -16.71
C VAL A 19 1.59 9.86 -16.48
N LYS A 20 0.63 9.53 -15.61
CA LYS A 20 0.20 8.13 -15.39
C LYS A 20 -0.30 7.49 -16.68
N PHE A 21 -1.10 8.19 -17.48
CA PHE A 21 -1.61 7.68 -18.76
C PHE A 21 -0.49 7.45 -19.78
N CYS A 22 0.42 8.39 -19.96
CA CYS A 22 1.55 8.25 -20.87
C CYS A 22 2.45 7.07 -20.48
N ARG A 23 2.76 6.90 -19.19
CA ARG A 23 3.61 5.79 -18.73
C ARG A 23 2.93 4.43 -18.76
N MET A 24 1.61 4.37 -18.57
CA MET A 24 0.87 3.10 -18.79
C MET A 24 0.93 2.63 -20.25
N ALA A 25 1.19 3.53 -21.18
CA ALA A 25 1.40 3.21 -22.59
C ALA A 25 2.85 2.73 -22.89
N GLU A 26 3.81 2.96 -21.99
CA GLU A 26 5.23 2.65 -22.19
C GLU A 26 5.63 1.18 -21.91
N GLY A 27 4.73 0.35 -21.38
CA GLY A 27 4.98 -1.07 -21.19
C GLY A 27 4.41 -1.68 -19.89
N LYS A 28 4.47 -3.01 -19.80
CA LYS A 28 4.05 -3.73 -18.59
C LYS A 28 5.02 -3.46 -17.45
N MET A 29 4.49 -3.18 -16.26
CA MET A 29 5.28 -3.07 -15.03
C MET A 29 6.05 -4.39 -14.80
N LYS A 30 7.37 -4.29 -14.59
CA LYS A 30 8.15 -5.42 -14.07
C LYS A 30 7.63 -5.76 -12.67
N THR A 31 7.34 -7.02 -12.40
CA THR A 31 6.98 -7.46 -11.05
C THR A 31 8.19 -7.30 -10.13
N PRO A 32 8.07 -6.65 -8.97
CA PRO A 32 9.16 -6.58 -8.00
C PRO A 32 9.57 -7.97 -7.53
N GLU A 33 10.86 -8.15 -7.24
CA GLU A 33 11.33 -9.32 -6.50
C GLU A 33 10.89 -9.20 -5.03
N VAL A 34 10.60 -10.33 -4.40
CA VAL A 34 10.18 -10.36 -2.99
C VAL A 34 11.21 -11.14 -2.20
N PHE A 35 11.76 -10.50 -1.17
CA PHE A 35 12.69 -11.10 -0.23
C PHE A 35 12.12 -11.09 1.18
N TYR A 36 12.31 -12.18 1.89
CA TYR A 36 11.94 -12.32 3.30
C TYR A 36 13.19 -12.15 4.18
N SER A 37 13.03 -11.55 5.36
CA SER A 37 14.16 -11.30 6.27
C SER A 37 14.87 -12.59 6.70
N SER A 38 14.14 -13.69 6.84
CA SER A 38 14.68 -15.03 7.15
C SER A 38 15.55 -15.61 6.02
N GLU A 39 15.38 -15.14 4.78
CA GLU A 39 16.13 -15.61 3.61
C GLU A 39 17.35 -14.73 3.29
N SER A 40 17.41 -13.54 3.88
CA SER A 40 18.47 -12.58 3.61
C SER A 40 19.51 -12.59 4.73
N LYS A 41 20.77 -12.82 4.35
CA LYS A 41 21.94 -12.58 5.22
C LYS A 41 22.45 -11.15 5.12
N ASP A 42 21.76 -10.28 4.38
CA ASP A 42 22.18 -8.89 4.18
C ASP A 42 21.79 -8.04 5.39
N ALA A 43 22.80 -7.65 6.16
CA ALA A 43 22.66 -6.79 7.34
C ALA A 43 21.95 -5.46 7.03
N TYR A 44 22.00 -4.97 5.78
CA TYR A 44 21.33 -3.73 5.36
C TYR A 44 19.81 -3.89 5.33
N ILE A 45 19.31 -5.02 4.83
CA ILE A 45 17.87 -5.32 4.78
C ILE A 45 17.30 -5.46 6.18
N TYR A 46 17.99 -6.21 7.03
CA TYR A 46 17.66 -6.37 8.45
C TYR A 46 17.64 -5.01 9.18
N PHE A 47 18.62 -4.16 8.92
CA PHE A 47 18.73 -2.82 9.49
C PHE A 47 17.57 -1.92 9.07
N VAL A 48 17.22 -1.86 7.77
CA VAL A 48 16.13 -1.01 7.26
C VAL A 48 14.78 -1.44 7.86
N LEU A 49 14.48 -2.73 7.93
CA LEU A 49 13.22 -3.22 8.49
C LEU A 49 13.16 -3.02 10.01
N HIS A 50 14.24 -3.28 10.74
CA HIS A 50 14.26 -3.19 12.20
C HIS A 50 14.37 -1.76 12.73
N GLU A 51 15.20 -0.89 12.14
CA GLU A 51 15.29 0.51 12.59
C GLU A 51 13.99 1.28 12.37
N HIS A 52 13.31 1.00 11.26
CA HIS A 52 12.04 1.66 10.95
C HIS A 52 10.82 0.95 11.53
N LYS A 53 10.99 -0.20 12.22
CA LYS A 53 9.88 -1.05 12.69
C LYS A 53 8.85 -1.32 11.59
N ALA A 54 9.32 -1.44 10.37
CA ALA A 54 8.49 -1.71 9.20
C ALA A 54 8.36 -3.21 9.02
N HIS A 55 7.14 -3.71 8.90
CA HIS A 55 6.88 -5.12 8.57
C HIS A 55 7.14 -5.44 7.09
N ALA A 56 7.17 -4.42 6.25
CA ALA A 56 7.52 -4.52 4.84
C ALA A 56 8.01 -3.17 4.30
N CYS A 57 8.78 -3.19 3.21
CA CYS A 57 9.11 -1.97 2.46
C CYS A 57 9.41 -2.28 0.99
N PHE A 58 9.07 -1.33 0.11
CA PHE A 58 9.44 -1.35 -1.29
C PHE A 58 10.68 -0.49 -1.55
N ASP A 59 11.78 -1.11 -2.04
CA ASP A 59 12.95 -0.38 -2.55
C ASP A 59 12.84 -0.21 -4.08
N LYS A 60 12.61 1.03 -4.49
CA LYS A 60 12.48 1.40 -5.90
C LYS A 60 13.78 1.32 -6.70
N ARG A 61 14.95 1.34 -6.04
CA ARG A 61 16.26 1.32 -6.72
C ARG A 61 16.52 -0.06 -7.30
N ASP A 62 16.28 -1.08 -6.50
CA ASP A 62 16.50 -2.47 -6.88
C ASP A 62 15.22 -3.14 -7.37
N TRP A 63 14.09 -2.42 -7.31
CA TRP A 63 12.76 -2.92 -7.67
C TRP A 63 12.38 -4.16 -6.86
N THR A 64 12.55 -4.05 -5.54
CA THR A 64 12.45 -5.15 -4.60
C THR A 64 11.50 -4.81 -3.45
N ILE A 65 10.75 -5.81 -2.99
CA ILE A 65 9.93 -5.73 -1.78
C ILE A 65 10.61 -6.59 -0.72
N PHE A 66 10.86 -6.01 0.45
CA PHE A 66 11.36 -6.70 1.63
C PHE A 66 10.22 -6.91 2.61
N ILE A 67 10.11 -8.11 3.18
CA ILE A 67 9.11 -8.46 4.19
C ILE A 67 9.83 -9.02 5.42
N ASP A 68 9.51 -8.44 6.59
CA ASP A 68 9.99 -8.96 7.87
C ASP A 68 9.11 -10.15 8.29
N ASP A 69 9.71 -11.32 8.36
CA ASP A 69 9.08 -12.56 8.79
C ASP A 69 9.72 -13.16 10.07
N SER A 70 10.47 -12.34 10.80
CA SER A 70 11.15 -12.74 12.03
C SER A 70 10.21 -13.27 13.12
N ASP A 71 8.95 -12.82 13.13
CA ASP A 71 7.95 -13.33 14.07
C ASP A 71 7.54 -14.78 13.75
N LEU A 72 7.55 -15.18 12.49
CA LEU A 72 7.27 -16.57 12.08
C LEU A 72 8.42 -17.52 12.44
N GLU A 73 9.66 -17.04 12.43
CA GLU A 73 10.80 -17.84 12.86
C GLU A 73 10.65 -18.30 14.32
N LYS A 74 10.06 -17.46 15.18
CA LYS A 74 9.81 -17.79 16.59
C LYS A 74 8.85 -18.98 16.77
N VAL A 75 7.98 -19.21 15.79
CA VAL A 75 7.03 -20.36 15.78
C VAL A 75 7.44 -21.44 14.79
N GLY A 76 8.64 -21.35 14.21
CA GLY A 76 9.20 -22.35 13.31
C GLY A 76 8.51 -22.44 11.95
N LYS A 77 7.87 -21.37 11.51
CA LYS A 77 7.19 -21.29 10.20
C LYS A 77 7.91 -20.34 9.24
N LYS A 78 7.68 -20.53 7.95
CA LYS A 78 8.09 -19.61 6.88
C LYS A 78 6.88 -19.04 6.19
N VAL A 79 6.99 -17.80 5.67
CA VAL A 79 5.88 -17.16 4.94
C VAL A 79 5.33 -18.04 3.80
N ARG A 80 6.23 -18.75 3.08
CA ARG A 80 5.86 -19.65 1.98
C ARG A 80 5.06 -20.88 2.41
N GLU A 81 5.07 -21.19 3.70
CA GLU A 81 4.36 -22.34 4.28
C GLU A 81 3.00 -21.95 4.88
N LEU A 82 2.72 -20.64 4.95
CA LEU A 82 1.44 -20.14 5.46
C LEU A 82 0.30 -20.50 4.53
N THR A 83 -0.78 -20.91 5.14
CA THR A 83 -2.05 -21.24 4.47
C THR A 83 -3.17 -20.34 4.99
N THR A 84 -4.34 -20.43 4.37
CA THR A 84 -5.52 -19.69 4.85
C THR A 84 -5.98 -20.14 6.25
N ASP A 85 -5.42 -21.20 6.81
CA ASP A 85 -5.70 -21.61 8.19
C ASP A 85 -4.89 -20.83 9.22
N ASP A 86 -3.80 -20.20 8.80
CA ASP A 86 -2.97 -19.35 9.62
C ASP A 86 -3.50 -17.91 9.63
N SER A 87 -3.62 -17.29 10.81
CA SER A 87 -4.07 -15.89 10.92
C SER A 87 -3.08 -14.94 10.24
N GLU A 88 -1.79 -15.23 10.39
CA GLU A 88 -0.66 -14.49 9.86
C GLU A 88 -0.64 -14.43 8.33
N TYR A 89 -1.23 -15.43 7.66
CA TYR A 89 -1.34 -15.46 6.21
C TYR A 89 -1.96 -14.17 5.63
N PHE A 90 -3.04 -13.70 6.26
CA PHE A 90 -3.76 -12.51 5.77
C PHE A 90 -2.94 -11.25 5.98
N ASP A 91 -2.19 -11.15 7.09
CA ASP A 91 -1.34 -10.00 7.40
C ASP A 91 -0.18 -9.89 6.41
N TYR A 92 0.52 -11.01 6.12
CA TYR A 92 1.60 -11.03 5.13
C TYR A 92 1.09 -10.76 3.71
N LEU A 93 -0.07 -11.30 3.34
CA LEU A 93 -0.71 -10.99 2.06
C LEU A 93 -1.07 -9.50 1.96
N GLY A 94 -1.55 -8.92 3.04
CA GLY A 94 -1.84 -7.50 3.15
C GLY A 94 -0.58 -6.64 2.99
N HIS A 95 0.49 -6.94 3.71
CA HIS A 95 1.77 -6.24 3.60
C HIS A 95 2.33 -6.31 2.18
N LEU A 96 2.33 -7.49 1.56
CA LEU A 96 2.77 -7.65 0.18
C LEU A 96 1.94 -6.79 -0.78
N ALA A 97 0.61 -6.78 -0.63
CA ALA A 97 -0.27 -5.98 -1.48
C ALA A 97 -0.05 -4.46 -1.29
N HIS A 98 0.25 -4.02 -0.07
CA HIS A 98 0.61 -2.64 0.25
C HIS A 98 1.86 -2.20 -0.53
N GLU A 99 2.95 -2.95 -0.41
CA GLU A 99 4.22 -2.63 -1.07
C GLU A 99 4.12 -2.75 -2.60
N MET A 100 3.36 -3.72 -3.10
CA MET A 100 3.05 -3.84 -4.53
C MET A 100 2.31 -2.61 -5.07
N GLU A 101 1.47 -1.96 -4.27
CA GLU A 101 0.81 -0.71 -4.68
C GLU A 101 1.81 0.45 -4.76
N HIS A 102 2.78 0.54 -3.83
CA HIS A 102 3.89 1.50 -3.94
C HIS A 102 4.73 1.27 -5.20
N ALA A 103 5.01 0.03 -5.57
CA ALA A 103 5.67 -0.29 -6.82
C ALA A 103 4.87 0.18 -8.06
N LYS A 104 3.55 -0.02 -8.07
CA LYS A 104 2.66 0.50 -9.15
C LYS A 104 2.65 2.03 -9.20
N GLN A 105 2.64 2.70 -8.05
CA GLN A 105 2.70 4.15 -7.95
C GLN A 105 4.05 4.67 -8.50
N ALA A 106 5.16 4.05 -8.09
CA ALA A 106 6.49 4.39 -8.58
C ALA A 106 6.63 4.14 -10.09
N HIS A 107 6.12 3.02 -10.59
CA HIS A 107 6.09 2.73 -12.03
C HIS A 107 5.29 3.78 -12.80
N SER A 108 4.07 4.07 -12.35
CA SER A 108 3.13 4.96 -13.07
C SER A 108 3.55 6.43 -13.06
N LEU A 109 4.32 6.88 -12.07
CA LEU A 109 4.80 8.25 -11.93
C LEU A 109 6.25 8.41 -12.40
N GLY A 110 6.99 7.32 -12.46
CA GLY A 110 8.44 7.30 -12.47
C GLY A 110 9.03 7.48 -11.08
N GLY A 111 10.07 6.66 -10.79
CA GLY A 111 10.64 6.57 -9.45
C GLY A 111 11.07 7.90 -8.85
N GLU A 112 11.65 8.81 -9.65
CA GLU A 112 12.08 10.13 -9.17
C GLU A 112 10.90 11.04 -8.76
N LEU A 113 9.84 11.09 -9.58
CA LEU A 113 8.67 11.91 -9.27
C LEU A 113 7.91 11.34 -8.09
N PHE A 114 7.75 10.00 -8.01
CA PHE A 114 7.17 9.32 -6.87
C PHE A 114 7.91 9.71 -5.58
N ASP A 115 9.24 9.57 -5.55
CA ASP A 115 10.08 9.90 -4.40
C ASP A 115 9.95 11.37 -3.98
N LYS A 116 10.01 12.27 -4.96
CA LYS A 116 9.86 13.71 -4.71
C LYS A 116 8.51 14.05 -4.08
N LEU A 117 7.42 13.46 -4.59
CA LEU A 117 6.08 13.68 -4.06
C LEU A 117 5.92 13.04 -2.67
N TYR A 118 6.41 11.82 -2.50
CA TYR A 118 6.35 11.10 -1.24
C TYR A 118 7.09 11.80 -0.11
N ARG A 119 8.32 12.29 -0.38
CA ARG A 119 9.15 12.96 0.65
C ARG A 119 8.77 14.41 0.91
N LYS A 120 8.37 15.16 -0.12
CA LYS A 120 8.18 16.62 -0.03
C LYS A 120 6.74 17.08 0.10
N SER A 121 5.77 16.20 -0.06
CA SER A 121 4.35 16.54 0.04
C SER A 121 3.61 15.62 0.99
N SER A 122 3.25 16.12 2.18
CA SER A 122 2.43 15.39 3.15
C SER A 122 1.10 14.93 2.56
N TYR A 123 0.50 15.72 1.66
CA TYR A 123 -0.72 15.36 0.96
C TYR A 123 -0.53 14.13 0.06
N TYR A 124 0.49 14.15 -0.83
CA TYR A 124 0.71 13.01 -1.74
C TYR A 124 1.18 11.77 -1.01
N ARG A 125 2.01 11.93 0.03
CA ARG A 125 2.37 10.81 0.90
C ARG A 125 1.12 10.16 1.49
N ALA A 126 0.21 10.97 2.09
CA ALA A 126 -1.04 10.47 2.64
C ALA A 126 -1.91 9.75 1.60
N VAL A 127 -2.02 10.28 0.37
CA VAL A 127 -2.75 9.63 -0.71
C VAL A 127 -2.12 8.30 -1.09
N PHE A 128 -0.79 8.24 -1.21
CA PHE A 128 -0.07 7.01 -1.58
C PHE A 128 -0.22 5.93 -0.50
N GLU A 129 -0.07 6.30 0.76
CA GLU A 129 -0.31 5.37 1.89
C GLU A 129 -1.75 4.87 1.94
N LEU A 130 -2.74 5.74 1.72
CA LEU A 130 -4.14 5.32 1.68
C LEU A 130 -4.46 4.39 0.50
N GLU A 131 -3.84 4.61 -0.66
CA GLU A 131 -3.99 3.70 -1.80
C GLU A 131 -3.34 2.35 -1.51
N ALA A 132 -2.17 2.34 -0.87
CA ALA A 132 -1.47 1.13 -0.47
C ALA A 132 -2.24 0.35 0.61
N ASP A 133 -2.77 1.04 1.65
CA ASP A 133 -3.61 0.40 2.66
C ASP A 133 -4.95 -0.10 2.08
N ALA A 134 -5.51 0.59 1.10
CA ALA A 134 -6.70 0.10 0.40
C ALA A 134 -6.41 -1.15 -0.44
N ALA A 135 -5.22 -1.27 -1.03
CA ALA A 135 -4.78 -2.49 -1.71
C ALA A 135 -4.59 -3.65 -0.73
N CYS A 136 -3.97 -3.39 0.43
CA CYS A 136 -3.87 -4.31 1.56
C CYS A 136 -5.25 -4.84 1.97
N MET A 137 -6.18 -3.95 2.30
CA MET A 137 -7.56 -4.31 2.66
C MET A 137 -8.23 -5.19 1.59
N VAL A 138 -8.09 -4.86 0.31
CA VAL A 138 -8.70 -5.63 -0.77
C VAL A 138 -8.11 -7.04 -0.85
N ALA A 139 -6.79 -7.19 -0.70
CA ALA A 139 -6.12 -8.49 -0.72
C ALA A 139 -6.60 -9.37 0.44
N GLU A 140 -6.63 -8.82 1.66
CA GLU A 140 -7.14 -9.52 2.83
C GLU A 140 -8.61 -9.92 2.69
N CYS A 141 -9.48 -8.99 2.26
CA CYS A 141 -10.91 -9.28 2.08
C CYS A 141 -11.13 -10.40 1.06
N LYS A 142 -10.45 -10.35 -0.09
CA LYS A 142 -10.56 -11.41 -1.11
C LYS A 142 -10.17 -12.77 -0.55
N ALA A 143 -9.00 -12.88 0.06
CA ALA A 143 -8.51 -14.11 0.62
C ALA A 143 -9.44 -14.67 1.72
N ARG A 144 -9.99 -13.79 2.59
CA ARG A 144 -10.94 -14.19 3.63
C ARG A 144 -12.30 -14.64 3.05
N ILE A 145 -12.78 -14.03 1.97
CA ILE A 145 -14.01 -14.45 1.27
C ILE A 145 -13.78 -15.79 0.58
N GLU A 146 -12.69 -15.94 -0.17
CA GLU A 146 -12.35 -17.17 -0.88
C GLU A 146 -12.16 -18.35 0.06
N SER A 147 -11.56 -18.12 1.23
CA SER A 147 -11.41 -19.14 2.29
C SER A 147 -12.66 -19.31 3.19
N LYS A 148 -13.79 -18.67 2.86
CA LYS A 148 -15.05 -18.69 3.62
C LYS A 148 -14.93 -18.19 5.06
N ARG A 149 -13.91 -17.38 5.37
CA ARG A 149 -13.69 -16.77 6.70
C ARG A 149 -14.38 -15.41 6.85
N MET A 150 -14.91 -14.86 5.75
CA MET A 150 -15.68 -13.62 5.74
C MET A 150 -16.76 -13.66 4.68
N LEU A 151 -17.92 -13.10 4.97
CA LEU A 151 -18.97 -12.92 3.97
C LEU A 151 -18.73 -11.61 3.20
N LYS A 152 -19.09 -11.60 1.92
CA LYS A 152 -18.91 -10.44 1.04
C LYS A 152 -19.63 -9.18 1.55
N GLU A 153 -20.79 -9.34 2.16
CA GLU A 153 -21.59 -8.26 2.77
C GLU A 153 -20.86 -7.52 3.88
N HIS A 154 -19.88 -8.14 4.55
CA HIS A 154 -19.07 -7.50 5.59
C HIS A 154 -18.02 -6.51 5.07
N VAL A 155 -17.77 -6.46 3.76
CA VAL A 155 -16.75 -5.58 3.18
C VAL A 155 -17.03 -4.11 3.48
N HIS A 156 -18.30 -3.67 3.52
CA HIS A 156 -18.64 -2.29 3.88
C HIS A 156 -18.21 -1.95 5.31
N SER A 157 -18.43 -2.86 6.26
CA SER A 157 -17.99 -2.67 7.67
C SER A 157 -16.47 -2.63 7.78
N VAL A 158 -15.75 -3.44 6.98
CA VAL A 158 -14.28 -3.38 6.92
C VAL A 158 -13.81 -2.03 6.37
N ILE A 159 -14.44 -1.51 5.32
CA ILE A 159 -14.14 -0.17 4.78
C ILE A 159 -14.32 0.90 5.84
N ASP A 160 -15.44 0.90 6.56
CA ASP A 160 -15.73 1.90 7.59
C ASP A 160 -14.72 1.83 8.73
N LEU A 161 -14.31 0.62 9.15
CA LEU A 161 -13.26 0.42 10.14
C LEU A 161 -11.91 0.96 9.66
N ARG A 162 -11.48 0.64 8.43
CA ARG A 162 -10.22 1.14 7.84
C ARG A 162 -10.22 2.66 7.71
N VAL A 163 -11.35 3.26 7.30
CA VAL A 163 -11.51 4.73 7.24
C VAL A 163 -11.34 5.35 8.64
N ALA A 164 -11.94 4.75 9.67
CA ALA A 164 -11.80 5.22 11.05
C ALA A 164 -10.35 5.08 11.56
N GLN A 165 -9.66 3.99 11.20
CA GLN A 165 -8.24 3.79 11.53
C GLN A 165 -7.36 4.79 10.78
N ALA A 166 -7.57 4.98 9.47
CA ALA A 166 -6.83 5.92 8.65
C ALA A 166 -6.90 7.35 9.20
N ASN A 167 -8.05 7.77 9.71
CA ASN A 167 -8.19 9.08 10.34
C ASN A 167 -7.28 9.27 11.55
N ARG A 168 -7.07 8.23 12.35
CA ARG A 168 -6.22 8.31 13.55
C ARG A 168 -4.75 8.48 13.19
N TRP A 169 -4.23 7.67 12.27
CA TRP A 169 -2.82 7.79 11.88
C TRP A 169 -2.57 8.98 10.95
N LEU A 170 -3.53 9.36 10.09
CA LEU A 170 -3.44 10.58 9.27
C LEU A 170 -3.38 11.85 10.14
N ALA A 171 -4.15 11.92 11.21
CA ALA A 171 -4.11 13.07 12.13
C ALA A 171 -2.74 13.25 12.80
N GLY A 172 -2.01 12.16 13.07
CA GLY A 172 -0.66 12.21 13.65
C GLY A 172 0.44 12.62 12.67
N TYR A 173 0.28 12.31 11.38
CA TYR A 173 1.35 12.48 10.37
C TYR A 173 0.98 13.43 9.22
N TYR A 174 -0.32 13.57 8.91
CA TYR A 174 -0.79 14.19 7.66
C TYR A 174 -2.05 15.02 7.88
N THR A 175 -1.93 16.17 8.45
CA THR A 175 -3.03 17.01 8.96
C THR A 175 -4.03 17.54 7.92
N SER A 176 -3.91 17.21 6.63
CA SER A 176 -4.66 17.91 5.57
C SER A 176 -5.58 17.06 4.69
N LEU A 177 -5.70 15.74 4.93
CA LEU A 177 -6.56 14.89 4.09
C LEU A 177 -7.96 14.75 4.69
N PRO A 178 -9.04 15.17 3.98
CA PRO A 178 -10.39 15.01 4.50
C PRO A 178 -10.79 13.53 4.59
N ILE A 179 -11.50 13.15 5.66
CA ILE A 179 -12.10 11.81 5.88
C ILE A 179 -12.82 11.28 4.64
N LYS A 180 -13.55 12.17 3.94
CA LYS A 180 -14.27 11.83 2.70
C LYS A 180 -13.35 11.33 1.59
N GLU A 181 -12.10 11.80 1.54
CA GLU A 181 -11.12 11.35 0.54
C GLU A 181 -10.65 9.92 0.86
N ALA A 182 -10.36 9.61 2.11
CA ALA A 182 -10.02 8.26 2.54
C ALA A 182 -11.14 7.27 2.18
N ALA A 183 -12.37 7.56 2.58
CA ALA A 183 -13.53 6.72 2.24
C ALA A 183 -13.69 6.51 0.72
N ARG A 184 -13.44 7.55 -0.08
CA ARG A 184 -13.48 7.47 -1.53
C ARG A 184 -12.42 6.54 -2.09
N ILE A 185 -11.20 6.57 -1.55
CA ILE A 185 -10.10 5.70 -1.97
C ILE A 185 -10.45 4.24 -1.69
N TYR A 186 -10.82 3.88 -0.46
CA TYR A 186 -11.17 2.51 -0.10
C TYR A 186 -12.34 1.96 -0.95
N LYS A 187 -13.43 2.74 -1.12
CA LYS A 187 -14.56 2.34 -1.95
C LYS A 187 -14.16 2.13 -3.41
N ARG A 188 -13.28 2.98 -3.96
CA ARG A 188 -12.77 2.83 -5.32
C ARG A 188 -12.00 1.53 -5.51
N PHE A 189 -11.13 1.16 -4.56
CA PHE A 189 -10.37 -0.08 -4.61
C PHE A 189 -11.30 -1.31 -4.47
N ALA A 190 -12.24 -1.28 -3.54
CA ALA A 190 -13.20 -2.36 -3.36
C ALA A 190 -14.07 -2.57 -4.61
N LYS A 191 -14.58 -1.49 -5.24
CA LYS A 191 -15.31 -1.55 -6.52
C LYS A 191 -14.48 -2.14 -7.64
N LYS A 192 -13.23 -1.67 -7.82
CA LYS A 192 -12.31 -2.19 -8.85
C LYS A 192 -12.04 -3.68 -8.67
N ALA A 193 -12.09 -4.17 -7.43
CA ALA A 193 -11.90 -5.56 -7.07
C ALA A 193 -13.19 -6.41 -7.09
N SER A 194 -14.34 -5.81 -7.45
CA SER A 194 -15.67 -6.45 -7.44
C SER A 194 -16.10 -6.98 -6.06
N LEU A 195 -15.64 -6.32 -5.00
CA LEU A 195 -16.01 -6.65 -3.62
C LEU A 195 -17.30 -5.96 -3.18
N ILE A 196 -17.62 -4.81 -3.78
CA ILE A 196 -18.87 -4.04 -3.57
C ILE A 196 -19.42 -3.57 -4.91
#